data_bd737135cdce648fca8328f628cdf6ce
#
_entry.id   bd737135cdce648fca8328f628cdf6ce
#
_cell.length_a   1.000
_cell.length_b   1.000
_cell.length_c   1.000
_cell.angle_alpha   90.00
_cell.angle_beta   90.00
_cell.angle_gamma   90.00
#
_symmetry.space_group_name_H-M   'P 1'
#
loop_
_entity.id
_entity.type
_entity.pdbx_description
1 polymer ?
#
loop_
_entity_poly.entity_id
_entity_poly.type
_entity_poly.pdbx_seq_one_letter_code
_entity_poly.pdbx_strand_id
1 'polypeptide(L)'
;MILSEADVATRVVRWQEIHGRHHLPWQQTRDPYRVWLSEIMLQQTQVSTVLGYYARFLERFPDVIALAHAPSDDVMALWSGLGYYSRARNLHRCAQAVVSDHGGSFPRTAQALAT
;
A
#
# COMPACT_ATOMS: atom_id res chain seq x y z
N MET A 1 11.45 -4.58 9.75
CA MET A 1 11.25 -3.51 10.75
C MET A 1 9.81 -3.06 10.69
N ILE A 2 9.15 -3.02 11.82
CA ILE A 2 7.78 -2.55 11.91
C ILE A 2 7.84 -1.05 12.19
N LEU A 3 7.26 -0.26 11.28
CA LEU A 3 7.18 1.18 11.48
C LEU A 3 5.92 1.52 12.27
N SER A 4 6.06 2.39 13.26
CA SER A 4 4.91 2.94 13.95
C SER A 4 4.14 3.88 13.00
N GLU A 5 2.91 4.21 13.36
CA GLU A 5 2.12 5.19 12.61
C GLU A 5 2.86 6.53 12.50
N ALA A 6 3.49 6.96 13.60
CA ALA A 6 4.25 8.20 13.61
C ALA A 6 5.44 8.14 12.65
N ASP A 7 6.12 6.99 12.58
CA ASP A 7 7.26 6.83 11.68
C ASP A 7 6.82 6.89 10.22
N VAL A 8 5.71 6.23 9.88
CA VAL A 8 5.15 6.25 8.53
C VAL A 8 4.74 7.68 8.15
N ALA A 9 4.01 8.36 9.02
CA ALA A 9 3.58 9.74 8.79
C ALA A 9 4.77 10.67 8.63
N THR A 10 5.79 10.53 9.48
CA THR A 10 7.01 11.35 9.40
C THR A 10 7.75 11.10 8.09
N ARG A 11 7.84 9.85 7.66
CA ARG A 11 8.49 9.52 6.39
C ARG A 11 7.75 10.11 5.20
N VAL A 12 6.43 10.06 5.20
CA VAL A 12 5.62 10.62 4.12
C VAL A 12 5.81 12.14 4.06
N VAL A 13 5.73 12.83 5.20
CA VAL A 13 5.92 14.27 5.26
C VAL A 13 7.33 14.65 4.80
N ARG A 14 8.35 13.97 5.33
CA ARG A 14 9.75 14.23 4.94
C ARG A 14 9.96 13.99 3.45
N TRP A 15 9.36 12.93 2.94
CA TRP A 15 9.45 12.60 1.53
C TRP A 15 8.81 13.68 0.66
N GLN A 16 7.65 14.19 1.08
CA GLN A 16 6.96 15.30 0.40
C GLN A 16 7.79 16.57 0.42
N GLU A 17 8.47 16.86 1.52
CA GLU A 17 9.36 18.03 1.61
C GLU A 17 10.52 17.93 0.63
N ILE A 18 11.11 16.74 0.48
CA ILE A 18 12.24 16.51 -0.43
C ILE A 18 11.76 16.48 -1.88
N HIS A 19 10.62 15.87 -2.14
CA HIS A 19 10.10 15.63 -3.49
C HIS A 19 8.83 16.41 -3.77
N GLY A 20 8.54 17.47 -3.03
CA GLY A 20 7.28 18.19 -3.06
C GLY A 20 6.92 18.83 -4.39
N ARG A 21 7.86 18.91 -5.33
CA ARG A 21 7.58 19.40 -6.67
C ARG A 21 7.17 18.29 -7.63
N HIS A 22 7.24 17.05 -7.20
CA HIS A 22 6.87 15.90 -8.01
C HIS A 22 5.45 15.49 -7.66
N HIS A 23 4.57 15.56 -8.66
CA HIS A 23 3.18 15.14 -8.49
C HIS A 23 3.09 13.63 -8.62
N LEU A 24 3.42 12.93 -7.54
CA LEU A 24 3.33 11.49 -7.51
C LEU A 24 1.88 11.06 -7.31
N PRO A 25 1.46 9.94 -7.91
CA PRO A 25 0.06 9.51 -7.87
C PRO A 25 -0.49 9.40 -6.45
N TRP A 26 0.29 8.86 -5.52
CA TRP A 26 -0.15 8.68 -4.14
C TRP A 26 -0.16 9.96 -3.31
N GLN A 27 0.47 11.03 -3.79
CA GLN A 27 0.43 12.34 -3.13
C GLN A 27 -0.84 13.11 -3.47
N GLN A 28 -1.48 12.77 -4.57
CA GLN A 28 -2.68 13.47 -5.04
C GLN A 28 -3.97 12.84 -4.53
N THR A 29 -3.87 11.77 -3.77
CA THR A 29 -5.03 11.05 -3.28
C THR A 29 -5.11 11.11 -1.75
N ARG A 30 -6.33 11.12 -1.23
CA ARG A 30 -6.62 10.94 0.20
C ARG A 30 -7.28 9.58 0.46
N ASP A 31 -7.40 8.75 -0.57
CA ASP A 31 -7.95 7.41 -0.44
C ASP A 31 -7.04 6.57 0.46
N PRO A 32 -7.54 6.11 1.62
CA PRO A 32 -6.71 5.32 2.54
C PRO A 32 -6.12 4.07 1.90
N TYR A 33 -6.85 3.41 1.01
CA TYR A 33 -6.35 2.23 0.31
C TYR A 33 -5.12 2.55 -0.52
N ARG A 34 -5.19 3.62 -1.31
CA ARG A 34 -4.09 4.03 -2.19
C ARG A 34 -2.87 4.47 -1.41
N VAL A 35 -3.07 5.23 -0.35
CA VAL A 35 -1.98 5.66 0.52
C VAL A 35 -1.32 4.46 1.18
N TRP A 36 -2.10 3.56 1.75
CA TRP A 36 -1.60 2.35 2.39
C TRP A 36 -0.81 1.47 1.42
N LEU A 37 -1.33 1.26 0.21
CA LEU A 37 -0.65 0.49 -0.83
C LEU A 37 0.71 1.10 -1.17
N SER A 38 0.76 2.41 -1.39
CA SER A 38 2.00 3.10 -1.72
C SER A 38 3.04 2.97 -0.62
N GLU A 39 2.61 3.07 0.65
CA GLU A 39 3.50 2.94 1.80
C GLU A 39 4.18 1.56 1.82
N ILE A 40 3.41 0.52 1.57
CA ILE A 40 3.95 -0.84 1.59
C ILE A 40 4.89 -1.05 0.40
N MET A 41 4.52 -0.57 -0.78
CA MET A 41 5.37 -0.70 -1.96
C MET A 41 6.68 0.06 -1.83
N LEU A 42 6.66 1.22 -1.13
CA LEU A 42 7.84 2.04 -0.94
C LEU A 42 8.80 1.50 0.11
N GLN A 43 8.36 0.55 0.93
CA GLN A 43 9.27 -0.11 1.86
C GLN A 43 10.36 -0.85 1.08
N GLN A 44 11.62 -0.44 1.27
CA GLN A 44 12.80 -1.07 0.67
C GLN A 44 12.80 -1.09 -0.87
N THR A 45 11.99 -0.22 -1.50
CA THR A 45 11.91 -0.14 -2.96
C THR A 45 11.93 1.34 -3.39
N GLN A 46 12.70 1.63 -4.43
CA GLN A 46 12.84 2.99 -4.93
C GLN A 46 11.56 3.48 -5.61
N VAL A 47 11.31 4.78 -5.51
CA VAL A 47 10.14 5.45 -6.09
C VAL A 47 10.01 5.15 -7.58
N SER A 48 11.10 5.24 -8.32
CA SER A 48 11.09 5.02 -9.77
C SER A 48 10.59 3.62 -10.13
N THR A 49 10.94 2.62 -9.32
CA THR A 49 10.46 1.25 -9.52
C THR A 49 8.99 1.11 -9.13
N VAL A 50 8.59 1.73 -8.02
CA VAL A 50 7.23 1.62 -7.51
C VAL A 50 6.20 2.23 -8.46
N LEU A 51 6.55 3.31 -9.16
CA LEU A 51 5.59 4.03 -10.02
C LEU A 51 4.84 3.11 -10.99
N GLY A 52 5.57 2.27 -11.72
CA GLY A 52 4.96 1.35 -12.68
C GLY A 52 4.12 0.27 -12.02
N TYR A 53 4.60 -0.28 -10.92
CA TYR A 53 3.89 -1.33 -10.18
C TYR A 53 2.62 -0.81 -9.52
N TYR A 54 2.70 0.39 -8.94
CA TYR A 54 1.56 1.03 -8.31
C TYR A 54 0.41 1.22 -9.31
N ALA A 55 0.71 1.76 -10.48
CA ALA A 55 -0.30 2.01 -11.51
C ALA A 55 -0.98 0.71 -11.96
N ARG A 56 -0.17 -0.32 -12.26
CA ARG A 56 -0.70 -1.62 -12.71
C ARG A 56 -1.49 -2.32 -11.62
N PHE A 57 -1.04 -2.20 -10.37
CA PHE A 57 -1.72 -2.82 -9.23
C PHE A 57 -3.09 -2.17 -9.01
N LEU A 58 -3.18 -0.85 -9.09
CA LEU A 58 -4.47 -0.14 -8.95
C LEU A 58 -5.42 -0.41 -10.11
N GLU A 59 -4.88 -0.62 -11.30
CA GLU A 59 -5.71 -0.97 -12.46
C GLU A 59 -6.41 -2.30 -12.25
N ARG A 60 -5.68 -3.28 -11.70
CA ARG A 60 -6.21 -4.63 -11.45
C ARG A 60 -7.02 -4.69 -10.15
N PHE A 61 -6.58 -4.00 -9.12
CA PHE A 61 -7.20 -3.99 -7.79
C PHE A 61 -7.48 -2.54 -7.37
N PRO A 62 -8.57 -1.94 -7.85
CA PRO A 62 -8.84 -0.52 -7.61
C PRO A 62 -9.22 -0.19 -6.17
N ASP A 63 -9.63 -1.18 -5.38
CA ASP A 63 -9.98 -0.99 -3.98
C ASP A 63 -9.58 -2.22 -3.16
N VAL A 64 -9.73 -2.10 -1.84
CA VAL A 64 -9.34 -3.17 -0.92
C VAL A 64 -10.21 -4.41 -1.09
N ILE A 65 -11.45 -4.24 -1.51
CA ILE A 65 -12.38 -5.35 -1.71
C ILE A 65 -11.91 -6.20 -2.88
N ALA A 66 -11.57 -5.57 -4.00
CA ALA A 66 -11.04 -6.27 -5.18
C ALA A 66 -9.76 -7.02 -4.84
N LEU A 67 -8.87 -6.39 -4.07
CA LEU A 67 -7.62 -7.02 -3.64
C LEU A 67 -7.88 -8.22 -2.73
N ALA A 68 -8.78 -8.06 -1.75
CA ALA A 68 -9.08 -9.14 -0.79
C ALA A 68 -9.65 -10.38 -1.47
N HIS A 69 -10.49 -10.20 -2.49
CA HIS A 69 -11.13 -11.29 -3.21
C HIS A 69 -10.26 -11.88 -4.33
N ALA A 70 -9.13 -11.25 -4.64
CA ALA A 70 -8.25 -11.73 -5.69
C ALA A 70 -7.57 -13.05 -5.28
N PRO A 71 -7.30 -13.95 -6.24
CA PRO A 71 -6.46 -15.11 -5.97
C PRO A 71 -5.03 -14.65 -5.59
N SER A 72 -4.42 -15.38 -4.65
CA SER A 72 -3.06 -15.06 -4.20
C SER A 72 -2.07 -15.03 -5.37
N ASP A 73 -2.23 -15.92 -6.33
CA ASP A 73 -1.34 -16.00 -7.50
C ASP A 73 -1.40 -14.72 -8.33
N ASP A 74 -2.57 -14.11 -8.47
CA ASP A 74 -2.72 -12.87 -9.22
C ASP A 74 -2.01 -11.71 -8.50
N VAL A 75 -2.13 -11.65 -7.18
CA VAL A 75 -1.45 -10.65 -6.37
C VAL A 75 0.06 -10.80 -6.50
N MET A 76 0.55 -12.03 -6.39
CA MET A 76 1.98 -12.31 -6.49
C MET A 76 2.52 -12.01 -7.89
N ALA A 77 1.74 -12.30 -8.93
CA ALA A 77 2.13 -12.02 -10.31
C ALA A 77 2.35 -10.53 -10.53
N LEU A 78 1.45 -9.68 -10.01
CA LEU A 78 1.59 -8.22 -10.14
C LEU A 78 2.70 -7.66 -9.27
N TRP A 79 3.12 -8.38 -8.23
CA TRP A 79 4.24 -8.01 -7.36
C TRP A 79 5.58 -8.50 -7.90
N SER A 80 5.57 -9.37 -8.89
CA SER A 80 6.77 -9.97 -9.45
C SER A 80 7.74 -8.89 -9.94
N GLY A 81 8.98 -8.95 -9.48
CA GLY A 81 9.99 -7.95 -9.80
C GLY A 81 10.20 -6.90 -8.71
N LEU A 82 9.25 -6.69 -7.81
CA LEU A 82 9.44 -5.78 -6.67
C LEU A 82 10.34 -6.38 -5.58
N GLY A 83 10.35 -7.70 -5.48
CA GLY A 83 11.11 -8.37 -4.42
C GLY A 83 10.38 -8.34 -3.08
N TYR A 84 10.99 -9.01 -2.10
CA TYR A 84 10.45 -9.05 -0.73
C TYR A 84 8.98 -9.50 -0.71
N TYR A 85 8.73 -10.70 -1.26
CA TYR A 85 7.36 -11.20 -1.51
C TYR A 85 6.52 -11.38 -0.24
N SER A 86 7.15 -11.44 0.92
CA SER A 86 6.41 -11.45 2.19
C SER A 86 5.54 -10.20 2.34
N ARG A 87 5.96 -9.07 1.77
CA ARG A 87 5.15 -7.85 1.75
C ARG A 87 3.84 -8.06 0.99
N ALA A 88 3.91 -8.72 -0.16
CA ALA A 88 2.71 -9.00 -0.97
C ALA A 88 1.75 -9.93 -0.23
N ARG A 89 2.28 -10.97 0.41
CA ARG A 89 1.47 -11.91 1.18
C ARG A 89 0.80 -11.21 2.37
N ASN A 90 1.56 -10.37 3.07
CA ASN A 90 1.02 -9.63 4.22
C ASN A 90 0.00 -8.57 3.78
N LEU A 91 0.26 -7.91 2.66
CA LEU A 91 -0.66 -6.96 2.04
C LEU A 91 -2.01 -7.63 1.73
N HIS A 92 -1.96 -8.80 1.09
CA HIS A 92 -3.16 -9.54 0.72
C HIS A 92 -3.93 -9.99 1.94
N ARG A 93 -3.23 -10.50 2.94
CA ARG A 93 -3.82 -10.92 4.21
C ARG A 93 -4.45 -9.73 4.94
N CYS A 94 -3.77 -8.59 4.96
CA CYS A 94 -4.28 -7.37 5.57
C CYS A 94 -5.56 -6.90 4.86
N ALA A 95 -5.57 -6.95 3.53
CA ALA A 95 -6.76 -6.60 2.75
C ALA A 95 -7.95 -7.49 3.13
N GLN A 96 -7.72 -8.78 3.27
CA GLN A 96 -8.76 -9.72 3.69
C GLN A 96 -9.28 -9.39 5.09
N ALA A 97 -8.39 -9.02 6.01
CA ALA A 97 -8.77 -8.63 7.36
C ALA A 97 -9.59 -7.33 7.36
N VAL A 98 -9.21 -6.35 6.55
CA VAL A 98 -9.96 -5.10 6.44
C VAL A 98 -11.38 -5.37 5.95
N VAL A 99 -11.55 -6.27 4.99
CA VAL A 99 -12.88 -6.62 4.49
C VAL A 99 -13.69 -7.39 5.53
N SER A 100 -13.09 -8.40 6.17
CA SER A 100 -13.82 -9.24 7.12
C SER A 100 -14.09 -8.54 8.44
N ASP A 101 -13.16 -7.73 8.94
CA ASP A 101 -13.25 -7.15 10.27
C ASP A 101 -13.80 -5.71 10.25
N HIS A 102 -13.65 -5.01 9.15
CA HIS A 102 -14.00 -3.59 9.04
C HIS A 102 -14.93 -3.29 7.87
N GLY A 103 -15.51 -4.30 7.25
CA GLY A 103 -16.48 -4.12 6.16
C GLY A 103 -15.92 -3.46 4.90
N GLY A 104 -14.61 -3.51 4.70
CA GLY A 104 -13.95 -2.90 3.55
C GLY A 104 -13.55 -1.45 3.76
N SER A 105 -13.77 -0.89 4.95
CA SER A 105 -13.36 0.46 5.30
C SER A 105 -12.07 0.41 6.11
N PHE A 106 -11.08 1.20 5.71
CA PHE A 106 -9.83 1.28 6.45
C PHE A 106 -10.06 1.96 7.81
N PRO A 107 -9.48 1.41 8.90
CA PRO A 107 -9.51 2.08 10.19
C PRO A 107 -8.80 3.43 10.09
N ARG A 108 -9.25 4.40 10.90
CA ARG A 108 -8.67 5.74 10.89
C ARG A 108 -7.31 5.81 11.56
N THR A 109 -6.93 4.77 12.30
CA THR A 109 -5.67 4.73 13.01
C THR A 109 -4.86 3.53 12.56
N ALA A 110 -3.55 3.68 12.48
CA ALA A 110 -2.65 2.57 12.16
C ALA A 110 -2.69 1.50 13.25
N GLN A 111 -3.04 1.87 14.46
CA GLN A 111 -3.17 0.93 15.57
C GLN A 111 -4.26 -0.10 15.30
N ALA A 112 -5.37 0.31 14.70
CA ALA A 112 -6.43 -0.61 14.33
C ALA A 112 -6.02 -1.53 13.18
N LEU A 113 -5.14 -1.07 12.28
CA LEU A 113 -4.59 -1.88 11.19
C LEU A 113 -3.57 -2.89 11.70
N ALA A 114 -2.89 -2.60 12.80
CA ALA A 114 -1.84 -3.46 13.35
C ALA A 114 -2.38 -4.68 14.08
N THR A 115 -3.66 -4.74 14.37
CA THR A 115 -4.28 -5.86 15.10
C THR A 115 -4.80 -6.97 14.19
#